data_dfb50ebeadb46649e511733e1ed7db8b
#
_entry.id   dfb50ebeadb46649e511733e1ed7db8b
#
_cell.length_a   1.000
_cell.length_b   1.000
_cell.length_c   1.000
_cell.angle_alpha   90.00
_cell.angle_beta   90.00
_cell.angle_gamma   90.00
#
_symmetry.space_group_name_H-M   'P 1'
#
loop_
_entity.id
_entity.type
_entity.pdbx_description
1 polymer ?
#
loop_
_entity_poly.entity_id
_entity_poly.type
_entity_poly.pdbx_seq_one_letter_code
_entity_poly.pdbx_strand_id
1 'polypeptide(L)'
;MINLMKYLKKSAGYVVLIIGLLFLQAYCDLSLPDYTSKVINVGIQQGGIPDGVPEKMRQSTMENLQIFMDEDTQKEVQDSYVLDGDTYELKDGITGDKREELNDLLCKPLMMYTSFTSGSEESQKMLSQMQVPEGTDPMQVLSAMPEDAKKQMLEAADEKLSDMPESILTQAAVSGVKAEYEAMGEDLDAIQMNYIRTSGIQMVLMALVIMLAAVSVTFLSARVAAALGHDLRDNVYRKVIHFSSNEYHKFSTASLITRSTNDVQQVQQVMTMMFRIVLYAPILGIGGVIKVLQTDSS
;
A
#
# COMPACT_ATOMS: atom_id res chain seq x y z
N MET A 1 -3.95 -3.82 -40.09
CA MET A 1 -3.25 -3.33 -38.90
C MET A 1 -1.77 -3.00 -39.15
N ILE A 2 -1.00 -3.85 -39.83
CA ILE A 2 0.46 -3.66 -40.04
C ILE A 2 0.77 -2.32 -40.78
N ASN A 3 -0.05 -1.91 -41.72
CA ASN A 3 0.14 -0.64 -42.44
C ASN A 3 -0.11 0.61 -41.59
N LEU A 4 -0.98 0.57 -40.57
CA LEU A 4 -1.24 1.67 -39.64
C LEU A 4 -0.03 1.95 -38.72
N MET A 5 0.70 0.89 -38.31
CA MET A 5 1.91 1.05 -37.50
C MET A 5 3.01 1.86 -38.20
N LYS A 6 3.02 1.88 -39.54
CA LYS A 6 3.98 2.67 -40.32
C LYS A 6 3.77 4.19 -40.15
N TYR A 7 2.51 4.61 -39.96
CA TYR A 7 2.15 6.00 -39.70
C TYR A 7 2.45 6.42 -38.26
N LEU A 8 2.38 5.46 -37.30
CA LEU A 8 2.72 5.72 -35.91
C LEU A 8 4.22 5.97 -35.66
N LYS A 9 5.11 5.56 -36.58
CA LYS A 9 6.55 5.86 -36.47
C LYS A 9 6.85 7.36 -36.33
N LYS A 10 6.10 8.22 -37.01
CA LYS A 10 6.28 9.69 -36.88
C LYS A 10 5.89 10.20 -35.49
N SER A 11 5.00 9.51 -34.80
CA SER A 11 4.49 9.87 -33.48
C SER A 11 5.02 8.94 -32.37
N ALA A 12 6.09 8.19 -32.63
CA ALA A 12 6.61 7.19 -31.71
C ALA A 12 6.93 7.75 -30.32
N GLY A 13 7.46 8.98 -30.23
CA GLY A 13 7.73 9.63 -28.94
C GLY A 13 6.45 9.86 -28.12
N TYR A 14 5.35 10.25 -28.76
CA TYR A 14 4.05 10.40 -28.07
C TYR A 14 3.50 9.05 -27.64
N VAL A 15 3.68 7.99 -28.43
CA VAL A 15 3.21 6.64 -28.07
C VAL A 15 3.96 6.10 -26.86
N VAL A 16 5.29 6.28 -26.81
CA VAL A 16 6.10 5.89 -25.65
C VAL A 16 5.67 6.67 -24.39
N LEU A 17 5.41 7.98 -24.54
CA LEU A 17 4.94 8.80 -23.42
C LEU A 17 3.56 8.36 -22.94
N ILE A 18 2.62 8.02 -23.86
CA ILE A 18 1.30 7.47 -23.51
C ILE A 18 1.48 6.18 -22.69
N ILE A 19 2.32 5.26 -23.14
CA ILE A 19 2.57 3.99 -22.44
C ILE A 19 3.12 4.27 -21.04
N GLY A 20 4.09 5.15 -20.88
CA GLY A 20 4.65 5.52 -19.59
C GLY A 20 3.59 6.11 -18.64
N LEU A 21 2.71 7.00 -19.15
CA LEU A 21 1.61 7.56 -18.38
C LEU A 21 0.55 6.51 -17.99
N LEU A 22 0.29 5.52 -18.86
CA LEU A 22 -0.61 4.42 -18.55
C LEU A 22 -0.06 3.51 -17.45
N PHE A 23 1.26 3.27 -17.42
CA PHE A 23 1.90 2.55 -16.31
C PHE A 23 1.79 3.32 -15.00
N LEU A 24 2.08 4.63 -15.04
CA LEU A 24 1.92 5.48 -13.86
C LEU A 24 0.48 5.48 -13.34
N GLN A 25 -0.49 5.63 -14.25
CA GLN A 25 -1.91 5.58 -13.92
C GLN A 25 -2.30 4.25 -13.28
N ALA A 26 -1.91 3.11 -13.90
CA ALA A 26 -2.23 1.78 -13.40
C ALA A 26 -1.60 1.52 -12.02
N TYR A 27 -0.36 1.96 -11.80
CA TYR A 27 0.27 1.87 -10.48
C TYR A 27 -0.51 2.62 -9.41
N CYS A 28 -0.92 3.86 -9.69
CA CYS A 28 -1.72 4.65 -8.76
C CYS A 28 -3.11 4.05 -8.53
N ASP A 29 -3.79 3.58 -9.59
CA ASP A 29 -5.11 2.94 -9.49
C ASP A 29 -5.07 1.65 -8.65
N LEU A 30 -4.01 0.86 -8.77
CA LEU A 30 -3.81 -0.36 -7.98
C LEU A 30 -3.37 -0.08 -6.53
N SER A 31 -2.79 1.08 -6.26
CA SER A 31 -2.37 1.47 -4.91
C SER A 31 -3.48 2.13 -4.09
N LEU A 32 -4.49 2.71 -4.73
CA LEU A 32 -5.57 3.43 -4.05
C LEU A 32 -6.36 2.57 -3.05
N PRO A 33 -6.72 1.29 -3.35
CA PRO A 33 -7.36 0.40 -2.41
C PRO A 33 -6.54 0.15 -1.13
N ASP A 34 -5.21 0.11 -1.21
CA ASP A 34 -4.34 -0.09 -0.04
C ASP A 34 -4.44 1.09 0.93
N TYR A 35 -4.44 2.32 0.41
CA TYR A 35 -4.64 3.51 1.25
C TYR A 35 -6.02 3.51 1.90
N THR A 36 -7.06 3.06 1.18
CA THR A 36 -8.40 2.93 1.75
C THR A 36 -8.42 1.89 2.87
N SER A 37 -7.79 0.74 2.66
CA SER A 37 -7.64 -0.29 3.68
C SER A 37 -6.87 0.23 4.90
N LYS A 38 -5.77 0.96 4.69
CA LYS A 38 -5.00 1.57 5.79
C LYS A 38 -5.80 2.58 6.59
N VAL A 39 -6.62 3.42 5.94
CA VAL A 39 -7.49 4.37 6.65
C VAL A 39 -8.52 3.63 7.52
N ILE A 40 -9.09 2.53 7.04
CA ILE A 40 -10.08 1.76 7.78
C ILE A 40 -9.41 0.96 8.90
N ASN A 41 -8.41 0.14 8.58
CA ASN A 41 -7.80 -0.78 9.52
C ASN A 41 -6.96 -0.03 10.55
N VAL A 42 -5.98 0.76 10.09
CA VAL A 42 -5.08 1.49 10.99
C VAL A 42 -5.75 2.74 11.55
N GLY A 43 -6.34 3.57 10.66
CA GLY A 43 -6.92 4.84 11.08
C GLY A 43 -8.12 4.69 12.00
N ILE A 44 -9.09 3.81 11.67
CA ILE A 44 -10.34 3.69 12.41
C ILE A 44 -10.27 2.58 13.47
N GLN A 45 -9.87 1.36 13.08
CA GLN A 45 -9.91 0.20 13.98
C GLN A 45 -8.78 0.24 15.01
N GLN A 46 -7.56 0.60 14.58
CA GLN A 46 -6.37 0.63 15.43
C GLN A 46 -6.11 2.00 16.08
N GLY A 47 -6.96 3.02 15.83
CA GLY A 47 -6.79 4.34 16.43
C GLY A 47 -5.58 5.12 15.93
N GLY A 48 -5.14 4.86 14.69
CA GLY A 48 -4.01 5.56 14.05
C GLY A 48 -2.63 4.97 14.37
N ILE A 49 -2.56 3.84 15.08
CA ILE A 49 -1.32 3.15 15.42
C ILE A 49 -1.11 2.01 14.40
N PRO A 50 -0.08 2.09 13.54
CA PRO A 50 0.05 1.18 12.39
C PRO A 50 0.58 -0.21 12.74
N ASP A 51 1.38 -0.33 13.79
CA ASP A 51 2.13 -1.53 14.16
C ASP A 51 2.38 -1.60 15.68
N GLY A 52 3.03 -2.68 16.13
CA GLY A 52 3.42 -2.89 17.52
C GLY A 52 4.69 -2.15 17.94
N VAL A 53 5.17 -1.18 17.15
CA VAL A 53 6.37 -0.39 17.49
C VAL A 53 5.93 0.97 18.04
N PRO A 54 5.95 1.20 19.36
CA PRO A 54 5.61 2.49 19.93
C PRO A 54 6.68 3.53 19.60
N GLU A 55 6.26 4.73 19.21
CA GLU A 55 7.17 5.87 19.01
C GLU A 55 7.82 6.29 20.33
N LYS A 56 7.07 6.11 21.44
CA LYS A 56 7.48 6.42 22.80
C LYS A 56 6.96 5.37 23.76
N MET A 57 7.72 5.01 24.78
CA MET A 57 7.27 4.15 25.88
C MET A 57 7.99 4.53 27.17
N ARG A 58 7.33 4.28 28.30
CA ARG A 58 7.93 4.52 29.63
C ARG A 58 9.07 3.54 29.87
N GLN A 59 10.06 3.99 30.64
CA GLN A 59 11.18 3.12 31.06
C GLN A 59 10.67 1.85 31.77
N SER A 60 9.67 1.96 32.65
CA SER A 60 9.07 0.81 33.33
C SER A 60 8.45 -0.20 32.36
N THR A 61 7.84 0.26 31.28
CA THR A 61 7.26 -0.61 30.25
C THR A 61 8.37 -1.32 29.46
N MET A 62 9.42 -0.63 29.08
CA MET A 62 10.59 -1.26 28.43
C MET A 62 11.21 -2.35 29.32
N GLU A 63 11.43 -2.05 30.62
CA GLU A 63 11.97 -3.02 31.56
C GLU A 63 11.07 -4.27 31.73
N ASN A 64 9.75 -4.07 31.74
CA ASN A 64 8.78 -5.17 31.81
C ASN A 64 8.71 -5.99 30.53
N LEU A 65 8.83 -5.35 29.36
CA LEU A 65 8.85 -6.06 28.06
C LEU A 65 10.08 -6.96 27.94
N GLN A 66 11.23 -6.55 28.50
CA GLN A 66 12.45 -7.35 28.49
C GLN A 66 12.31 -8.70 29.19
N ILE A 67 11.37 -8.84 30.13
CA ILE A 67 11.07 -10.12 30.78
C ILE A 67 10.61 -11.18 29.77
N PHE A 68 10.01 -10.74 28.67
CA PHE A 68 9.44 -11.58 27.60
C PHE A 68 10.35 -11.68 26.36
N MET A 69 11.60 -11.23 26.46
CA MET A 69 12.58 -11.23 25.35
C MET A 69 13.82 -12.02 25.75
N ASP A 70 14.45 -12.66 24.78
CA ASP A 70 15.80 -13.20 24.94
C ASP A 70 16.86 -12.08 24.91
N GLU A 71 18.09 -12.39 25.28
CA GLU A 71 19.18 -11.41 25.39
C GLU A 71 19.51 -10.70 24.07
N ASP A 72 19.34 -11.38 22.94
CA ASP A 72 19.65 -10.81 21.64
C ASP A 72 18.55 -9.85 21.21
N THR A 73 17.28 -10.23 21.36
CA THR A 73 16.11 -9.35 21.14
C THR A 73 16.12 -8.14 22.06
N GLN A 74 16.48 -8.29 23.34
CA GLN A 74 16.61 -7.15 24.28
C GLN A 74 17.60 -6.11 23.77
N LYS A 75 18.77 -6.52 23.29
CA LYS A 75 19.80 -5.62 22.77
C LYS A 75 19.31 -4.88 21.52
N GLU A 76 18.70 -5.60 20.59
CA GLU A 76 18.23 -5.04 19.33
C GLU A 76 17.11 -4.03 19.55
N VAL A 77 16.16 -4.34 20.44
CA VAL A 77 15.10 -3.41 20.84
C VAL A 77 15.69 -2.19 21.56
N GLN A 78 16.60 -2.38 22.52
CA GLN A 78 17.25 -1.26 23.22
C GLN A 78 18.06 -0.39 22.27
N ASP A 79 18.78 -0.99 21.32
CA ASP A 79 19.55 -0.25 20.30
C ASP A 79 18.66 0.57 19.36
N SER A 80 17.38 0.24 19.26
CA SER A 80 16.41 0.96 18.44
C SER A 80 15.80 2.18 19.14
N TYR A 81 15.98 2.33 20.44
CA TYR A 81 15.43 3.44 21.23
C TYR A 81 16.53 4.29 21.88
N VAL A 82 16.19 5.51 22.25
CA VAL A 82 17.01 6.43 23.04
C VAL A 82 16.25 6.79 24.30
N LEU A 83 16.91 6.72 25.45
CA LEU A 83 16.33 7.15 26.71
C LEU A 83 16.38 8.68 26.80
N ASP A 84 15.22 9.31 26.92
CA ASP A 84 15.07 10.75 27.22
C ASP A 84 14.25 10.92 28.50
N GLY A 85 14.92 11.26 29.58
CA GLY A 85 14.32 11.29 30.93
C GLY A 85 13.84 9.91 31.38
N ASP A 86 12.54 9.75 31.61
CA ASP A 86 11.87 8.51 32.02
C ASP A 86 11.18 7.77 30.83
N THR A 87 11.45 8.21 29.59
CA THR A 87 10.77 7.71 28.39
C THR A 87 11.80 7.26 27.36
N TYR A 88 11.56 6.11 26.76
CA TYR A 88 12.28 5.65 25.57
C TYR A 88 11.59 6.20 24.32
N GLU A 89 12.34 6.89 23.48
CA GLU A 89 11.89 7.38 22.17
C GLU A 89 12.54 6.58 21.05
N LEU A 90 11.75 6.23 20.02
CA LEU A 90 12.24 5.51 18.84
C LEU A 90 13.26 6.38 18.09
N LYS A 91 14.41 5.81 17.72
CA LYS A 91 15.44 6.51 16.96
C LYS A 91 14.96 6.98 15.60
N ASP A 92 15.35 8.18 15.22
CA ASP A 92 15.13 8.68 13.87
C ASP A 92 15.72 7.73 12.81
N GLY A 93 14.95 7.48 11.74
CA GLY A 93 15.40 6.66 10.61
C GLY A 93 15.04 5.17 10.71
N ILE A 94 14.35 4.72 11.75
CA ILE A 94 13.75 3.37 11.80
C ILE A 94 12.43 3.39 11.00
N THR A 95 12.54 3.03 9.72
CA THR A 95 11.43 3.02 8.77
C THR A 95 11.56 1.82 7.83
N GLY A 96 10.48 1.46 7.13
CA GLY A 96 10.49 0.33 6.18
C GLY A 96 10.88 -0.98 6.84
N ASP A 97 11.78 -1.73 6.20
CA ASP A 97 12.19 -3.09 6.61
C ASP A 97 12.66 -3.17 8.07
N LYS A 98 13.40 -2.15 8.54
CA LYS A 98 13.84 -2.13 9.95
C LYS A 98 12.71 -1.96 10.95
N ARG A 99 11.65 -1.22 10.58
CA ARG A 99 10.47 -1.06 11.42
C ARG A 99 9.64 -2.34 11.43
N GLU A 100 9.56 -3.03 10.31
CA GLU A 100 8.91 -4.34 10.18
C GLU A 100 9.62 -5.39 11.03
N GLU A 101 10.95 -5.49 10.93
CA GLU A 101 11.78 -6.35 11.79
C GLU A 101 11.57 -6.06 13.28
N LEU A 102 11.56 -4.78 13.66
CA LEU A 102 11.31 -4.36 15.06
C LEU A 102 9.86 -4.67 15.50
N ASN A 103 8.89 -4.56 14.59
CA ASN A 103 7.51 -4.97 14.86
C ASN A 103 7.42 -6.46 15.17
N ASP A 104 8.08 -7.30 14.39
CA ASP A 104 8.10 -8.76 14.61
C ASP A 104 8.70 -9.12 15.98
N LEU A 105 9.77 -8.42 16.37
CA LEU A 105 10.39 -8.59 17.67
C LEU A 105 9.52 -8.12 18.84
N LEU A 106 8.72 -7.08 18.65
CA LEU A 106 7.90 -6.47 19.72
C LEU A 106 6.50 -7.05 19.83
N CYS A 107 5.91 -7.60 18.75
CA CYS A 107 4.53 -8.05 18.74
C CYS A 107 4.24 -9.11 19.82
N LYS A 108 5.08 -10.15 19.93
CA LYS A 108 4.91 -11.23 20.91
C LYS A 108 5.09 -10.72 22.35
N PRO A 109 6.20 -10.02 22.70
CA PRO A 109 6.39 -9.44 24.02
C PRO A 109 5.27 -8.49 24.45
N LEU A 110 4.81 -7.61 23.55
CA LEU A 110 3.71 -6.69 23.82
C LEU A 110 2.38 -7.42 24.06
N MET A 111 2.08 -8.44 23.26
CA MET A 111 0.88 -9.25 23.45
C MET A 111 0.93 -9.97 24.82
N MET A 112 2.07 -10.54 25.19
CA MET A 112 2.25 -11.19 26.48
C MET A 112 2.11 -10.18 27.61
N TYR A 113 2.81 -9.05 27.56
CA TYR A 113 2.70 -7.97 28.54
C TYR A 113 1.27 -7.51 28.72
N THR A 114 0.56 -7.24 27.61
CA THR A 114 -0.85 -6.81 27.64
C THR A 114 -1.76 -7.89 28.24
N SER A 115 -1.52 -9.16 27.97
CA SER A 115 -2.26 -10.28 28.53
C SER A 115 -2.16 -10.37 30.06
N PHE A 116 -1.06 -9.92 30.63
CA PHE A 116 -0.89 -9.88 32.09
C PHE A 116 -1.38 -8.58 32.74
N THR A 117 -1.37 -7.47 32.01
CA THR A 117 -1.64 -6.14 32.56
C THR A 117 -3.02 -5.59 32.24
N SER A 118 -3.74 -6.16 31.24
CA SER A 118 -5.03 -5.61 30.74
C SER A 118 -6.18 -5.67 31.74
N GLY A 119 -6.07 -6.42 32.84
CA GLY A 119 -7.17 -6.61 33.81
C GLY A 119 -8.39 -7.34 33.23
N SER A 120 -8.31 -7.91 32.04
CA SER A 120 -9.39 -8.65 31.39
C SER A 120 -9.72 -9.94 32.18
N GLU A 121 -10.91 -10.53 31.94
CA GLU A 121 -11.28 -11.79 32.55
C GLU A 121 -10.29 -12.92 32.23
N GLU A 122 -9.70 -12.88 31.02
CA GLU A 122 -8.67 -13.84 30.60
C GLU A 122 -7.36 -13.64 31.35
N SER A 123 -6.95 -12.39 31.53
CA SER A 123 -5.80 -11.99 32.33
C SER A 123 -5.97 -12.46 33.80
N GLN A 124 -7.15 -12.21 34.40
CA GLN A 124 -7.44 -12.65 35.75
C GLN A 124 -7.46 -14.18 35.91
N LYS A 125 -7.99 -14.90 34.92
CA LYS A 125 -7.94 -16.37 34.88
C LYS A 125 -6.50 -16.88 34.80
N MET A 126 -5.67 -16.25 33.98
CA MET A 126 -4.27 -16.61 33.81
C MET A 126 -3.48 -16.39 35.11
N LEU A 127 -3.69 -15.23 35.76
CA LEU A 127 -3.09 -14.91 37.05
C LEU A 127 -3.57 -15.85 38.17
N SER A 128 -4.84 -16.21 38.18
CA SER A 128 -5.39 -17.16 39.17
C SER A 128 -4.81 -18.58 39.01
N GLN A 129 -4.54 -19.04 37.80
CA GLN A 129 -3.86 -20.29 37.53
C GLN A 129 -2.39 -20.28 37.99
N MET A 130 -1.74 -19.12 37.94
CA MET A 130 -0.37 -18.93 38.45
C MET A 130 -0.31 -18.70 39.98
N GLN A 131 -1.47 -18.76 40.67
CA GLN A 131 -1.59 -18.55 42.14
C GLN A 131 -1.06 -17.18 42.59
N VAL A 132 -1.17 -16.15 41.73
CA VAL A 132 -0.79 -14.77 42.09
C VAL A 132 -1.81 -14.22 43.08
N PRO A 133 -1.39 -13.74 44.28
CA PRO A 133 -2.29 -13.18 45.26
C PRO A 133 -3.04 -11.94 44.72
N GLU A 134 -4.31 -11.80 45.04
CA GLU A 134 -5.08 -10.60 44.66
C GLU A 134 -4.39 -9.32 45.17
N GLY A 135 -4.18 -8.35 44.30
CA GLY A 135 -3.53 -7.07 44.59
C GLY A 135 -2.01 -7.04 44.43
N THR A 136 -1.38 -8.13 43.98
CA THR A 136 0.04 -8.15 43.67
C THR A 136 0.23 -7.77 42.19
N ASP A 137 1.22 -6.92 41.90
CA ASP A 137 1.58 -6.59 40.52
C ASP A 137 2.08 -7.84 39.78
N PRO A 138 1.42 -8.26 38.69
CA PRO A 138 1.82 -9.45 37.94
C PRO A 138 3.29 -9.41 37.45
N MET A 139 3.79 -8.22 37.14
CA MET A 139 5.16 -8.05 36.66
C MET A 139 6.19 -8.33 37.75
N GLN A 140 5.89 -7.98 39.01
CA GLN A 140 6.76 -8.31 40.14
C GLN A 140 6.84 -9.82 40.37
N VAL A 141 5.74 -10.54 40.19
CA VAL A 141 5.71 -12.01 40.33
C VAL A 141 6.54 -12.65 39.19
N LEU A 142 6.35 -12.19 37.97
CA LEU A 142 7.10 -12.69 36.80
C LEU A 142 8.59 -12.39 36.93
N SER A 143 8.97 -11.21 37.41
CA SER A 143 10.37 -10.85 37.60
C SER A 143 11.05 -11.67 38.68
N ALA A 144 10.31 -12.12 39.72
CA ALA A 144 10.79 -12.91 40.82
C ALA A 144 10.84 -14.45 40.50
N MET A 145 10.33 -14.87 39.32
CA MET A 145 10.35 -16.29 38.93
C MET A 145 11.79 -16.77 38.64
N PRO A 146 12.11 -18.04 38.94
CA PRO A 146 13.37 -18.65 38.53
C PRO A 146 13.52 -18.60 36.99
N GLU A 147 14.75 -18.39 36.54
CA GLU A 147 15.05 -18.28 35.08
C GLU A 147 14.58 -19.51 34.27
N ASP A 148 14.71 -20.71 34.84
CA ASP A 148 14.24 -21.93 34.19
C ASP A 148 12.71 -21.96 34.02
N ALA A 149 11.97 -21.44 34.99
CA ALA A 149 10.49 -21.33 34.91
C ALA A 149 10.04 -20.26 33.91
N LYS A 150 10.73 -19.12 33.87
CA LYS A 150 10.50 -18.09 32.83
C LYS A 150 10.74 -18.68 31.45
N LYS A 151 11.85 -19.34 31.21
CA LYS A 151 12.20 -19.92 29.93
C LYS A 151 11.15 -20.93 29.45
N GLN A 152 10.70 -21.83 30.32
CA GLN A 152 9.65 -22.80 30.00
C GLN A 152 8.30 -22.05 29.65
N MET A 153 7.97 -21.00 30.38
CA MET A 153 6.78 -20.21 30.11
C MET A 153 6.89 -19.50 28.76
N LEU A 154 8.04 -18.92 28.43
CA LEU A 154 8.28 -18.25 27.16
C LEU A 154 8.24 -19.25 25.99
N GLU A 155 8.86 -20.41 26.10
CA GLU A 155 8.82 -21.48 25.11
C GLU A 155 7.38 -21.96 24.85
N ALA A 156 6.62 -22.22 25.92
CA ALA A 156 5.21 -22.63 25.81
C ALA A 156 4.29 -21.53 25.22
N ALA A 157 4.60 -20.26 25.47
CA ALA A 157 3.89 -19.14 24.89
C ALA A 157 4.27 -18.96 23.40
N ASP A 158 5.56 -19.08 23.07
CA ASP A 158 6.03 -18.96 21.68
C ASP A 158 5.45 -20.07 20.79
N GLU A 159 5.36 -21.31 21.28
CA GLU A 159 4.70 -22.41 20.55
C GLU A 159 3.23 -22.08 20.21
N LYS A 160 2.49 -21.52 21.16
CA LYS A 160 1.08 -21.13 20.95
C LYS A 160 0.92 -19.91 20.05
N LEU A 161 1.82 -18.93 20.17
CA LEU A 161 1.77 -17.70 19.42
C LEU A 161 2.28 -17.86 17.98
N SER A 162 3.18 -18.82 17.74
CA SER A 162 3.71 -19.11 16.41
C SER A 162 2.67 -19.70 15.45
N ASP A 163 1.60 -20.31 15.98
CA ASP A 163 0.48 -20.80 15.18
C ASP A 163 -0.56 -19.70 14.87
N MET A 164 -0.42 -18.51 15.46
CA MET A 164 -1.35 -17.41 15.25
C MET A 164 -1.01 -16.62 13.98
N PRO A 165 -2.02 -16.18 13.20
CA PRO A 165 -1.79 -15.26 12.09
C PRO A 165 -1.13 -13.98 12.59
N GLU A 166 -0.14 -13.49 11.86
CA GLU A 166 0.62 -12.26 12.16
C GLU A 166 -0.31 -11.04 12.39
N SER A 167 -1.39 -10.95 11.62
CA SER A 167 -2.39 -9.90 11.77
C SER A 167 -3.06 -9.87 13.16
N ILE A 168 -3.22 -11.02 13.81
CA ILE A 168 -3.78 -11.10 15.18
C ILE A 168 -2.72 -10.66 16.19
N LEU A 169 -1.46 -11.07 16.00
CA LEU A 169 -0.35 -10.64 16.84
C LEU A 169 -0.17 -9.13 16.79
N THR A 170 -0.17 -8.56 15.59
CA THR A 170 -0.06 -7.10 15.40
C THR A 170 -1.22 -6.36 16.04
N GLN A 171 -2.47 -6.82 15.89
CA GLN A 171 -3.63 -6.18 16.55
C GLN A 171 -3.52 -6.21 18.07
N ALA A 172 -3.06 -7.31 18.66
CA ALA A 172 -2.86 -7.43 20.10
C ALA A 172 -1.73 -6.49 20.57
N ALA A 173 -0.61 -6.42 19.82
CA ALA A 173 0.49 -5.52 20.10
C ALA A 173 0.06 -4.05 20.01
N VAL A 174 -0.69 -3.67 18.98
CA VAL A 174 -1.29 -2.32 18.85
C VAL A 174 -2.15 -1.96 20.04
N SER A 175 -2.92 -2.92 20.58
CA SER A 175 -3.71 -2.69 21.79
C SER A 175 -2.82 -2.41 23.00
N GLY A 176 -1.65 -3.04 23.08
CA GLY A 176 -0.63 -2.78 24.10
C GLY A 176 -0.01 -1.38 23.95
N VAL A 177 0.36 -1.00 22.74
CA VAL A 177 0.86 0.35 22.43
C VAL A 177 -0.19 1.42 22.80
N LYS A 178 -1.45 1.16 22.48
CA LYS A 178 -2.56 2.07 22.83
C LYS A 178 -2.68 2.25 24.34
N ALA A 179 -2.65 1.15 25.11
CA ALA A 179 -2.69 1.20 26.55
C ALA A 179 -1.49 1.95 27.15
N GLU A 180 -0.31 1.80 26.56
CA GLU A 180 0.90 2.55 26.95
C GLU A 180 0.73 4.05 26.72
N TYR A 181 0.23 4.46 25.56
CA TYR A 181 -0.02 5.87 25.25
C TYR A 181 -1.09 6.48 26.16
N GLU A 182 -2.17 5.74 26.49
CA GLU A 182 -3.16 6.15 27.48
C GLU A 182 -2.52 6.37 28.86
N ALA A 183 -1.64 5.45 29.28
CA ALA A 183 -0.95 5.55 30.57
C ALA A 183 0.08 6.69 30.62
N MET A 184 0.64 7.08 29.46
CA MET A 184 1.51 8.26 29.31
C MET A 184 0.69 9.57 29.26
N GLY A 185 -0.63 9.51 29.08
CA GLY A 185 -1.49 10.68 28.91
C GLY A 185 -1.43 11.31 27.52
N GLU A 186 -0.99 10.54 26.52
CA GLU A 186 -1.00 10.97 25.12
C GLU A 186 -2.45 11.06 24.59
N ASP A 187 -2.68 12.05 23.72
CA ASP A 187 -4.00 12.26 23.09
C ASP A 187 -4.19 11.28 21.91
N LEU A 188 -4.85 10.15 22.20
CA LEU A 188 -5.13 9.12 21.19
C LEU A 188 -6.01 9.63 20.06
N ASP A 189 -6.95 10.54 20.34
CA ASP A 189 -7.81 11.12 19.32
C ASP A 189 -6.98 11.99 18.36
N ALA A 190 -6.00 12.71 18.88
CA ALA A 190 -5.06 13.48 18.06
C ALA A 190 -4.18 12.58 17.19
N ILE A 191 -3.68 11.46 17.72
CA ILE A 191 -2.90 10.46 16.98
C ILE A 191 -3.75 9.89 15.84
N GLN A 192 -4.96 9.43 16.15
CA GLN A 192 -5.90 8.90 15.17
C GLN A 192 -6.23 9.91 14.07
N MET A 193 -6.61 11.13 14.47
CA MET A 193 -6.96 12.19 13.53
C MET A 193 -5.80 12.58 12.64
N ASN A 194 -4.58 12.63 13.18
CA ASN A 194 -3.36 12.93 12.41
C ASN A 194 -3.09 11.85 11.36
N TYR A 195 -3.23 10.57 11.73
CA TYR A 195 -3.06 9.46 10.80
C TYR A 195 -4.10 9.50 9.67
N ILE A 196 -5.39 9.66 10.01
CA ILE A 196 -6.49 9.75 9.03
C ILE A 196 -6.28 10.95 8.09
N ARG A 197 -5.89 12.11 8.64
CA ARG A 197 -5.62 13.32 7.85
C ARG A 197 -4.46 13.10 6.88
N THR A 198 -3.36 12.53 7.33
CA THR A 198 -2.17 12.30 6.50
C THR A 198 -2.47 11.29 5.39
N SER A 199 -3.11 10.17 5.72
CA SER A 199 -3.53 9.16 4.75
C SER A 199 -4.57 9.71 3.76
N GLY A 200 -5.52 10.53 4.24
CA GLY A 200 -6.51 11.19 3.39
C GLY A 200 -5.87 12.18 2.39
N ILE A 201 -4.88 12.96 2.83
CA ILE A 201 -4.12 13.85 1.94
C ILE A 201 -3.37 13.03 0.87
N GLN A 202 -2.73 11.93 1.26
CA GLN A 202 -2.03 11.04 0.33
C GLN A 202 -3.00 10.46 -0.73
N MET A 203 -4.20 10.03 -0.32
CA MET A 203 -5.24 9.56 -1.25
C MET A 203 -5.67 10.64 -2.24
N VAL A 204 -5.89 11.87 -1.77
CA VAL A 204 -6.26 13.01 -2.64
C VAL A 204 -5.13 13.32 -3.64
N LEU A 205 -3.88 13.34 -3.18
CA LEU A 205 -2.72 13.55 -4.07
C LEU A 205 -2.62 12.44 -5.13
N MET A 206 -2.82 11.18 -4.72
CA MET A 206 -2.83 10.03 -5.64
C MET A 206 -3.94 10.18 -6.69
N ALA A 207 -5.17 10.54 -6.27
CA ALA A 207 -6.29 10.78 -7.17
C ALA A 207 -6.01 11.93 -8.16
N LEU A 208 -5.33 13.00 -7.73
CA LEU A 208 -4.90 14.08 -8.60
C LEU A 208 -3.88 13.60 -9.65
N VAL A 209 -2.94 12.77 -9.27
CA VAL A 209 -1.96 12.16 -10.21
C VAL A 209 -2.69 11.30 -11.26
N ILE A 210 -3.64 10.46 -10.83
CA ILE A 210 -4.46 9.65 -11.73
C ILE A 210 -5.21 10.53 -12.72
N MET A 211 -5.86 11.58 -12.24
CA MET A 211 -6.61 12.54 -13.07
C MET A 211 -5.69 13.20 -14.11
N LEU A 212 -4.54 13.72 -13.70
CA LEU A 212 -3.58 14.38 -14.60
C LEU A 212 -3.02 13.39 -15.64
N ALA A 213 -2.72 12.16 -15.24
CA ALA A 213 -2.27 11.12 -16.15
C ALA A 213 -3.36 10.77 -17.18
N ALA A 214 -4.60 10.56 -16.75
CA ALA A 214 -5.73 10.23 -17.62
C ALA A 214 -6.04 11.34 -18.65
N VAL A 215 -6.03 12.61 -18.21
CA VAL A 215 -6.20 13.77 -19.10
C VAL A 215 -5.06 13.85 -20.12
N SER A 216 -3.82 13.67 -19.66
CA SER A 216 -2.64 13.69 -20.52
C SER A 216 -2.66 12.57 -21.56
N VAL A 217 -3.01 11.35 -21.16
CA VAL A 217 -3.18 10.21 -22.06
C VAL A 217 -4.24 10.49 -23.11
N THR A 218 -5.40 11.02 -22.70
CA THR A 218 -6.51 11.35 -23.62
C THR A 218 -6.09 12.41 -24.62
N PHE A 219 -5.44 13.48 -24.16
CA PHE A 219 -4.94 14.56 -25.01
C PHE A 219 -3.90 14.07 -26.02
N LEU A 220 -2.89 13.32 -25.57
CA LEU A 220 -1.85 12.78 -26.44
C LEU A 220 -2.40 11.77 -27.45
N SER A 221 -3.33 10.91 -27.03
CA SER A 221 -3.99 9.94 -27.90
C SER A 221 -4.79 10.63 -29.00
N ALA A 222 -5.55 11.68 -28.64
CA ALA A 222 -6.29 12.48 -29.62
C ALA A 222 -5.35 13.19 -30.61
N ARG A 223 -4.21 13.70 -30.14
CA ARG A 223 -3.20 14.33 -30.99
C ARG A 223 -2.57 13.35 -31.98
N VAL A 224 -2.22 12.13 -31.52
CA VAL A 224 -1.69 11.07 -32.39
C VAL A 224 -2.73 10.61 -33.40
N ALA A 225 -3.98 10.43 -32.97
CA ALA A 225 -5.08 10.06 -33.84
C ALA A 225 -5.38 11.14 -34.91
N ALA A 226 -5.32 12.42 -34.54
CA ALA A 226 -5.50 13.53 -35.48
C ALA A 226 -4.36 13.59 -36.53
N ALA A 227 -3.12 13.39 -36.10
CA ALA A 227 -1.98 13.33 -37.03
C ALA A 227 -2.11 12.15 -38.03
N LEU A 228 -2.54 11.00 -37.52
CA LEU A 228 -2.83 9.82 -38.37
C LEU A 228 -3.94 10.12 -39.37
N GLY A 229 -5.04 10.75 -38.93
CA GLY A 229 -6.13 11.12 -39.82
C GLY A 229 -5.73 12.14 -40.90
N HIS A 230 -4.87 13.09 -40.57
CA HIS A 230 -4.29 14.00 -41.55
C HIS A 230 -3.49 13.25 -42.61
N ASP A 231 -2.56 12.39 -42.20
CA ASP A 231 -1.72 11.61 -43.12
C ASP A 231 -2.55 10.66 -44.01
N LEU A 232 -3.62 10.06 -43.45
CA LEU A 232 -4.54 9.22 -44.22
C LEU A 232 -5.31 10.01 -45.28
N ARG A 233 -5.84 11.19 -44.92
CA ARG A 233 -6.56 12.06 -45.89
C ARG A 233 -5.63 12.53 -47.00
N ASP A 234 -4.42 12.97 -46.69
CA ASP A 234 -3.41 13.36 -47.68
C ASP A 234 -3.12 12.22 -48.64
N ASN A 235 -2.90 11.01 -48.16
CA ASN A 235 -2.63 9.82 -48.97
C ASN A 235 -3.83 9.44 -49.86
N VAL A 236 -5.05 9.49 -49.35
CA VAL A 236 -6.26 9.21 -50.14
C VAL A 236 -6.40 10.27 -51.25
N TYR A 237 -6.27 11.55 -50.90
CA TYR A 237 -6.39 12.65 -51.83
C TYR A 237 -5.34 12.55 -52.94
N ARG A 238 -4.06 12.34 -52.61
CA ARG A 238 -2.98 12.15 -53.60
C ARG A 238 -3.27 10.99 -54.54
N LYS A 239 -3.73 9.85 -54.03
CA LYS A 239 -4.11 8.70 -54.86
C LYS A 239 -5.25 9.02 -55.81
N VAL A 240 -6.28 9.68 -55.34
CA VAL A 240 -7.45 10.03 -56.19
C VAL A 240 -7.08 10.97 -57.31
N ILE A 241 -6.21 11.98 -57.07
CA ILE A 241 -5.74 12.89 -58.12
C ILE A 241 -4.96 12.15 -59.20
N HIS A 242 -4.26 11.08 -58.87
CA HIS A 242 -3.45 10.31 -59.84
C HIS A 242 -4.25 9.17 -60.48
N PHE A 243 -5.56 9.05 -60.27
CA PHE A 243 -6.37 8.07 -60.97
C PHE A 243 -6.45 8.36 -62.45
N SER A 244 -6.30 7.29 -63.24
CA SER A 244 -6.64 7.30 -64.65
C SER A 244 -8.16 7.40 -64.83
N SER A 245 -8.63 7.87 -66.00
CA SER A 245 -10.07 7.93 -66.30
C SER A 245 -10.80 6.60 -66.07
N ASN A 246 -10.13 5.47 -66.37
CA ASN A 246 -10.69 4.14 -66.21
C ASN A 246 -10.76 3.70 -64.72
N GLU A 247 -9.85 4.17 -63.87
CA GLU A 247 -9.89 3.93 -62.42
C GLU A 247 -10.93 4.80 -61.74
N TYR A 248 -11.09 6.06 -62.18
CA TYR A 248 -12.11 6.97 -61.65
C TYR A 248 -13.54 6.45 -61.85
N HIS A 249 -13.82 5.84 -63.02
CA HIS A 249 -15.10 5.25 -63.32
C HIS A 249 -15.45 3.98 -62.49
N LYS A 250 -14.48 3.37 -61.85
CA LYS A 250 -14.71 2.19 -60.98
C LYS A 250 -15.25 2.59 -59.62
N PHE A 251 -15.12 3.84 -59.20
CA PHE A 251 -15.55 4.33 -57.89
C PHE A 251 -16.62 5.43 -58.11
N SER A 252 -17.68 5.39 -57.29
CA SER A 252 -18.61 6.53 -57.26
C SER A 252 -18.00 7.69 -56.49
N THR A 253 -18.27 8.91 -56.90
CA THR A 253 -17.84 10.15 -56.24
C THR A 253 -18.26 10.16 -54.75
N ALA A 254 -19.50 9.71 -54.48
CA ALA A 254 -20.01 9.60 -53.11
C ALA A 254 -19.17 8.65 -52.25
N SER A 255 -18.74 7.48 -52.79
CA SER A 255 -17.86 6.54 -52.08
C SER A 255 -16.49 7.14 -51.78
N LEU A 256 -15.91 7.89 -52.68
CA LEU A 256 -14.60 8.55 -52.46
C LEU A 256 -14.70 9.67 -51.40
N ILE A 257 -15.80 10.41 -51.38
CA ILE A 257 -16.07 11.41 -50.34
C ILE A 257 -16.22 10.72 -48.97
N THR A 258 -17.03 9.68 -48.86
CA THR A 258 -17.23 8.96 -47.59
C THR A 258 -15.92 8.37 -47.04
N ARG A 259 -15.08 7.77 -47.90
CA ARG A 259 -13.77 7.21 -47.50
C ARG A 259 -12.79 8.29 -46.99
N SER A 260 -12.81 9.48 -47.61
CA SER A 260 -11.91 10.58 -47.18
C SER A 260 -12.39 11.34 -45.95
N THR A 261 -13.67 11.21 -45.60
CA THR A 261 -14.29 11.88 -44.44
C THR A 261 -14.63 10.93 -43.33
N ASN A 262 -15.70 10.14 -43.48
CA ASN A 262 -16.27 9.30 -42.42
C ASN A 262 -15.39 8.14 -42.05
N ASP A 263 -14.81 7.41 -43.02
CA ASP A 263 -13.98 6.24 -42.73
C ASP A 263 -12.70 6.66 -42.00
N VAL A 264 -12.08 7.78 -42.40
CA VAL A 264 -10.91 8.31 -41.70
C VAL A 264 -11.25 8.74 -40.30
N GLN A 265 -12.43 9.34 -40.08
CA GLN A 265 -12.89 9.75 -38.75
C GLN A 265 -13.12 8.52 -37.85
N GLN A 266 -13.68 7.44 -38.38
CA GLN A 266 -13.82 6.17 -37.63
C GLN A 266 -12.46 5.59 -37.24
N VAL A 267 -11.48 5.61 -38.15
CA VAL A 267 -10.10 5.17 -37.84
C VAL A 267 -9.51 6.02 -36.72
N GLN A 268 -9.71 7.33 -36.71
CA GLN A 268 -9.25 8.21 -35.62
C GLN A 268 -9.88 7.84 -34.28
N GLN A 269 -11.19 7.58 -34.25
CA GLN A 269 -11.88 7.17 -33.02
C GLN A 269 -11.37 5.83 -32.49
N VAL A 270 -11.23 4.83 -33.38
CA VAL A 270 -10.70 3.52 -33.00
C VAL A 270 -9.26 3.64 -32.47
N MET A 271 -8.42 4.47 -33.07
CA MET A 271 -7.05 4.69 -32.58
C MET A 271 -7.04 5.32 -31.18
N THR A 272 -7.89 6.29 -30.92
CA THR A 272 -8.00 6.91 -29.59
C THR A 272 -8.46 5.89 -28.55
N MET A 273 -9.47 5.07 -28.88
CA MET A 273 -9.95 4.01 -28.00
C MET A 273 -8.91 2.90 -27.79
N MET A 274 -8.14 2.56 -28.82
CA MET A 274 -7.09 1.55 -28.74
C MET A 274 -6.01 1.92 -27.72
N PHE A 275 -5.53 3.16 -27.72
CA PHE A 275 -4.57 3.62 -26.71
C PHE A 275 -5.16 3.60 -25.32
N ARG A 276 -6.42 3.95 -25.15
CA ARG A 276 -7.07 4.07 -23.85
C ARG A 276 -7.50 2.71 -23.27
N ILE A 277 -8.04 1.80 -24.10
CA ILE A 277 -8.62 0.53 -23.61
C ILE A 277 -7.67 -0.64 -23.84
N VAL A 278 -7.19 -0.81 -25.07
CA VAL A 278 -6.41 -2.00 -25.45
C VAL A 278 -5.02 -2.03 -24.80
N LEU A 279 -4.41 -0.87 -24.56
CA LEU A 279 -3.13 -0.80 -23.86
C LEU A 279 -3.31 -0.77 -22.33
N TYR A 280 -4.32 -0.06 -21.83
CA TYR A 280 -4.50 0.09 -20.39
C TYR A 280 -4.97 -1.21 -19.70
N ALA A 281 -5.92 -1.93 -20.28
CA ALA A 281 -6.48 -3.12 -19.66
C ALA A 281 -5.45 -4.23 -19.38
N PRO A 282 -4.52 -4.58 -20.31
CA PRO A 282 -3.47 -5.55 -20.00
C PRO A 282 -2.49 -5.06 -18.92
N ILE A 283 -2.13 -3.76 -18.93
CA ILE A 283 -1.23 -3.19 -17.92
C ILE A 283 -1.87 -3.30 -16.53
N LEU A 284 -3.14 -2.91 -16.41
CA LEU A 284 -3.88 -3.00 -15.15
C LEU A 284 -4.06 -4.46 -14.71
N GLY A 285 -4.42 -5.36 -15.65
CA GLY A 285 -4.63 -6.78 -15.34
C GLY A 285 -3.35 -7.48 -14.87
N ILE A 286 -2.23 -7.30 -15.58
CA ILE A 286 -0.93 -7.88 -15.20
C ILE A 286 -0.45 -7.26 -13.87
N GLY A 287 -0.56 -5.93 -13.73
CA GLY A 287 -0.19 -5.23 -12.50
C GLY A 287 -0.99 -5.72 -11.29
N GLY A 288 -2.31 -5.94 -11.46
CA GLY A 288 -3.18 -6.49 -10.43
C GLY A 288 -2.79 -7.89 -9.98
N VAL A 289 -2.48 -8.78 -10.94
CA VAL A 289 -2.00 -10.15 -10.63
C VAL A 289 -0.68 -10.11 -9.87
N ILE A 290 0.28 -9.30 -10.32
CA ILE A 290 1.58 -9.17 -9.64
C ILE A 290 1.36 -8.69 -8.20
N LYS A 291 0.49 -7.70 -8.01
CA LYS A 291 0.22 -7.13 -6.69
C LYS A 291 -0.41 -8.14 -5.73
N VAL A 292 -1.39 -8.92 -6.19
CA VAL A 292 -2.02 -9.98 -5.38
C VAL A 292 -0.98 -11.01 -4.96
N LEU A 293 -0.14 -11.47 -5.89
CA LEU A 293 0.92 -12.45 -5.57
C LEU A 293 1.95 -11.91 -4.55
N GLN A 294 2.20 -10.61 -4.54
CA GLN A 294 3.08 -9.99 -3.53
C GLN A 294 2.40 -9.88 -2.16
N THR A 295 1.10 -9.64 -2.14
CA THR A 295 0.33 -9.51 -0.87
C THR A 295 0.11 -10.86 -0.20
N ASP A 296 -0.08 -11.96 -0.96
CA ASP A 296 -0.25 -13.30 -0.39
C ASP A 296 1.07 -13.95 0.07
N SER A 297 2.21 -13.35 -0.22
CA SER A 297 3.55 -13.86 0.14
C SER A 297 4.18 -13.16 1.36
N SER A 298 3.45 -12.23 1.99
CA SER A 298 3.90 -11.51 3.20
C SER A 298 3.04 -11.84 4.41
#